data_9338bddfb4f79d753194cfbbf69ca221
#
_entry.id   9338bddfb4f79d753194cfbbf69ca221
#
_cell.length_a   1.000
_cell.length_b   1.000
_cell.length_c   1.000
_cell.angle_alpha   90.00
_cell.angle_beta   90.00
_cell.angle_gamma   90.00
#
_symmetry.space_group_name_H-M   'P 1'
#
loop_
_entity.id
_entity.type
_entity.pdbx_description
1 polymer ?
#
loop_
_entity_poly.entity_id
_entity_poly.type
_entity_poly.pdbx_seq_one_letter_code
_entity_poly.pdbx_strand_id
1 'polypeptide(L)'
;MIAIWKSDIMAKGLKKIGEDMKKKQKSIKINLIMNTIKTLMSLIFPLITFPYASRILGATGIGRVNYASSIVSYFSMFAALGISTYAVREGARIRDDKEKFSKFSREMLNINLCTTFIAYCALAVFLALPILENYKKLLVISSLSIIFTTIGTEWIFTIKEEYAYITKRAILFQIISLILLFVLVKNKNDYYWYAALTVISSGGSAFFNLWHSRKIVDWKQKKERLEYRKHLKPILMIFGTSVASSIYMTMDTTMLGAFRGDKATGVYTAAVKINTIVSTLIGTISATILPRVSYYLGNNLKKEYEKLMKESVDILFMIAIPAAIGMICTSDILILIFSGKEFLTGSTAAKILSA
;
A
#
# COMPACT_ATOMS: atom_id res chain seq x y z
N MET A 1 -54.03 -8.85 -27.65
CA MET A 1 -53.78 -8.30 -26.30
C MET A 1 -52.56 -8.93 -25.61
N ILE A 2 -52.40 -10.27 -25.56
CA ILE A 2 -51.28 -10.97 -24.90
C ILE A 2 -49.91 -10.69 -25.56
N ALA A 3 -49.83 -10.52 -26.88
CA ALA A 3 -48.58 -10.23 -27.59
C ALA A 3 -48.06 -8.79 -27.30
N ILE A 4 -48.93 -7.80 -27.18
CA ILE A 4 -48.60 -6.42 -26.86
C ILE A 4 -48.10 -6.33 -25.38
N TRP A 5 -48.73 -7.07 -24.48
CA TRP A 5 -48.33 -7.12 -23.06
C TRP A 5 -46.97 -7.79 -22.86
N LYS A 6 -46.64 -8.87 -23.61
CA LYS A 6 -45.32 -9.50 -23.62
C LYS A 6 -44.23 -8.57 -24.18
N SER A 7 -44.54 -7.82 -25.25
CA SER A 7 -43.61 -6.85 -25.85
C SER A 7 -43.25 -5.72 -24.87
N ASP A 8 -44.25 -5.23 -24.11
CA ASP A 8 -44.03 -4.13 -23.15
C ASP A 8 -43.19 -4.56 -21.92
N ILE A 9 -43.39 -5.79 -21.44
CA ILE A 9 -42.56 -6.37 -20.36
C ILE A 9 -41.14 -6.58 -20.84
N MET A 10 -40.94 -7.05 -22.06
CA MET A 10 -39.61 -7.28 -22.63
C MET A 10 -38.89 -5.96 -22.88
N ALA A 11 -39.56 -4.91 -23.35
CA ALA A 11 -39.00 -3.58 -23.54
C ALA A 11 -38.63 -2.92 -22.21
N LYS A 12 -39.46 -3.05 -21.17
CA LYS A 12 -39.11 -2.57 -19.81
C LYS A 12 -37.94 -3.33 -19.19
N GLY A 13 -37.86 -4.64 -19.41
CA GLY A 13 -36.73 -5.47 -19.00
C GLY A 13 -35.41 -5.04 -19.66
N LEU A 14 -35.42 -4.86 -20.98
CA LEU A 14 -34.24 -4.40 -21.74
C LEU A 14 -33.81 -2.99 -21.35
N LYS A 15 -34.77 -2.07 -21.11
CA LYS A 15 -34.46 -0.72 -20.63
C LYS A 15 -33.81 -0.74 -19.24
N LYS A 16 -34.31 -1.55 -18.31
CA LYS A 16 -33.74 -1.72 -16.97
C LYS A 16 -32.32 -2.31 -17.02
N ILE A 17 -32.12 -3.33 -17.86
CA ILE A 17 -30.78 -3.91 -18.10
C ILE A 17 -29.82 -2.86 -18.67
N GLY A 18 -30.27 -2.04 -19.63
CA GLY A 18 -29.48 -0.95 -20.20
C GLY A 18 -29.11 0.13 -19.19
N GLU A 19 -30.04 0.50 -18.30
CA GLU A 19 -29.80 1.46 -17.21
C GLU A 19 -28.83 0.89 -16.15
N ASP A 20 -28.99 -0.38 -15.79
CA ASP A 20 -28.10 -1.07 -14.85
C ASP A 20 -26.67 -1.23 -15.44
N MET A 21 -26.56 -1.53 -16.73
CA MET A 21 -25.26 -1.58 -17.42
C MET A 21 -24.56 -0.21 -17.47
N LYS A 22 -25.31 0.86 -17.78
CA LYS A 22 -24.78 2.24 -17.77
C LYS A 22 -24.34 2.65 -16.37
N LYS A 23 -25.11 2.32 -15.33
CA LYS A 23 -24.79 2.58 -13.93
C LYS A 23 -23.53 1.81 -13.51
N LYS A 24 -23.40 0.57 -13.91
CA LYS A 24 -22.21 -0.28 -13.66
C LYS A 24 -20.96 0.27 -14.37
N GLN A 25 -21.07 0.66 -15.64
CA GLN A 25 -19.96 1.30 -16.38
C GLN A 25 -19.53 2.63 -15.76
N LYS A 26 -20.47 3.47 -15.32
CA LYS A 26 -20.18 4.72 -14.62
C LYS A 26 -19.45 4.45 -13.30
N SER A 27 -19.88 3.44 -12.55
CA SER A 27 -19.22 3.01 -11.30
C SER A 27 -17.77 2.57 -11.54
N ILE A 28 -17.51 1.75 -12.56
CA ILE A 28 -16.15 1.27 -12.90
C ILE A 28 -15.24 2.45 -13.26
N LYS A 29 -15.70 3.40 -14.08
CA LYS A 29 -14.93 4.59 -14.45
C LYS A 29 -14.57 5.43 -13.21
N ILE A 30 -15.54 5.66 -12.32
CA ILE A 30 -15.31 6.41 -11.08
C ILE A 30 -14.30 5.68 -10.19
N ASN A 31 -14.43 4.38 -10.04
CA ASN A 31 -13.51 3.58 -9.23
C ASN A 31 -12.08 3.63 -9.78
N LEU A 32 -11.92 3.54 -11.10
CA LEU A 32 -10.62 3.66 -11.75
C LEU A 32 -9.99 5.05 -11.48
N ILE A 33 -10.76 6.12 -11.68
CA ILE A 33 -10.31 7.49 -11.42
C ILE A 33 -9.92 7.66 -9.95
N MET A 34 -10.74 7.18 -9.02
CA MET A 34 -10.45 7.27 -7.58
C MET A 34 -9.21 6.50 -7.19
N ASN A 35 -9.02 5.30 -7.72
CA ASN A 35 -7.81 4.52 -7.46
C ASN A 35 -6.56 5.19 -8.05
N THR A 36 -6.66 5.79 -9.24
CA THR A 36 -5.58 6.57 -9.84
C THR A 36 -5.24 7.78 -8.97
N ILE A 37 -6.24 8.53 -8.50
CA ILE A 37 -6.05 9.65 -7.58
C ILE A 37 -5.35 9.18 -6.29
N LYS A 38 -5.78 8.07 -5.69
CA LYS A 38 -5.12 7.49 -4.51
C LYS A 38 -3.64 7.22 -4.78
N THR A 39 -3.32 6.60 -5.91
CA THR A 39 -1.94 6.29 -6.30
C THR A 39 -1.12 7.56 -6.51
N LEU A 40 -1.65 8.55 -7.23
CA LEU A 40 -0.98 9.84 -7.42
C LEU A 40 -0.72 10.55 -6.08
N MET A 41 -1.71 10.58 -5.18
CA MET A 41 -1.55 11.19 -3.86
C MET A 41 -0.51 10.45 -3.00
N SER A 42 -0.38 9.14 -3.14
CA SER A 42 0.67 8.37 -2.46
C SER A 42 2.09 8.71 -2.94
N LEU A 43 2.24 9.30 -4.14
CA LEU A 43 3.51 9.83 -4.66
C LEU A 43 3.71 11.30 -4.28
N ILE A 44 2.66 12.13 -4.42
CA ILE A 44 2.72 13.57 -4.15
C ILE A 44 2.97 13.83 -2.66
N PHE A 45 2.36 13.07 -1.77
CA PHE A 45 2.51 13.26 -0.34
C PHE A 45 3.97 13.15 0.13
N PRO A 46 4.75 12.09 -0.20
CA PRO A 46 6.18 12.05 0.12
C PRO A 46 7.00 13.13 -0.58
N LEU A 47 6.62 13.56 -1.79
CA LEU A 47 7.30 14.65 -2.51
C LEU A 47 7.24 15.98 -1.77
N ILE A 48 6.22 16.21 -0.95
CA ILE A 48 6.06 17.43 -0.15
C ILE A 48 6.64 17.22 1.25
N THR A 49 6.32 16.08 1.88
CA THR A 49 6.67 15.85 3.30
C THR A 49 8.13 15.54 3.51
N PHE A 50 8.75 14.78 2.62
CA PHE A 50 10.14 14.36 2.80
C PHE A 50 11.14 15.51 2.66
N PRO A 51 11.05 16.42 1.66
CA PRO A 51 11.95 17.58 1.57
C PRO A 51 11.89 18.50 2.79
N TYR A 52 10.71 18.68 3.38
CA TYR A 52 10.57 19.44 4.61
C TYR A 52 11.21 18.71 5.80
N ALA A 53 10.82 17.45 6.01
CA ALA A 53 11.30 16.65 7.13
C ALA A 53 12.82 16.45 7.08
N SER A 54 13.41 16.18 5.90
CA SER A 54 14.85 15.97 5.75
C SER A 54 15.67 17.20 6.11
N ARG A 55 15.21 18.40 5.74
CA ARG A 55 15.91 19.65 6.08
C ARG A 55 15.88 20.00 7.56
N ILE A 56 14.80 19.62 8.28
CA ILE A 56 14.66 19.91 9.71
C ILE A 56 15.33 18.83 10.55
N LEU A 57 15.03 17.55 10.27
CA LEU A 57 15.51 16.43 11.10
C LEU A 57 16.95 16.03 10.78
N GLY A 58 17.43 16.40 9.58
CA GLY A 58 18.74 15.97 9.08
C GLY A 58 18.81 14.47 8.78
N ALA A 59 19.96 14.03 8.28
CA ALA A 59 20.16 12.63 7.88
C ALA A 59 20.02 11.66 9.06
N THR A 60 20.51 12.03 10.24
CA THR A 60 20.42 11.17 11.44
C THR A 60 18.97 10.98 11.91
N GLY A 61 18.15 12.05 11.96
CA GLY A 61 16.76 11.95 12.39
C GLY A 61 15.92 11.12 11.40
N ILE A 62 16.09 11.36 10.10
CA ILE A 62 15.45 10.57 9.03
C ILE A 62 15.89 9.11 9.12
N GLY A 63 17.18 8.84 9.33
CA GLY A 63 17.72 7.49 9.44
C GLY A 63 17.15 6.71 10.62
N ARG A 64 17.07 7.33 11.80
CA ARG A 64 16.46 6.72 13.00
C ARG A 64 15.02 6.24 12.73
N VAL A 65 14.22 7.11 12.13
CA VAL A 65 12.82 6.77 11.84
C VAL A 65 12.72 5.65 10.80
N ASN A 66 13.53 5.71 9.74
CA ASN A 66 13.46 4.69 8.69
C ASN A 66 14.04 3.35 9.15
N TYR A 67 15.09 3.34 9.96
CA TYR A 67 15.62 2.12 10.59
C TYR A 67 14.57 1.47 11.49
N ALA A 68 13.95 2.23 12.40
CA ALA A 68 12.89 1.69 13.24
C ALA A 68 11.68 1.18 12.41
N SER A 69 11.31 1.93 11.38
CA SER A 69 10.21 1.52 10.47
C SER A 69 10.54 0.26 9.67
N SER A 70 11.79 0.09 9.22
CA SER A 70 12.22 -1.12 8.51
C SER A 70 12.14 -2.36 9.38
N ILE A 71 12.53 -2.27 10.65
CA ILE A 71 12.37 -3.35 11.63
C ILE A 71 10.89 -3.69 11.82
N VAL A 72 10.05 -2.68 12.09
CA VAL A 72 8.61 -2.88 12.29
C VAL A 72 7.94 -3.46 11.06
N SER A 73 8.44 -3.16 9.85
CA SER A 73 7.86 -3.71 8.61
C SER A 73 7.92 -5.23 8.54
N TYR A 74 8.95 -5.88 9.09
CA TYR A 74 8.99 -7.34 9.18
C TYR A 74 7.89 -7.89 10.10
N PHE A 75 7.70 -7.29 11.28
CA PHE A 75 6.60 -7.69 12.16
C PHE A 75 5.24 -7.42 11.54
N SER A 76 5.09 -6.32 10.82
CA SER A 76 3.88 -5.98 10.07
C SER A 76 3.58 -7.00 8.97
N MET A 77 4.60 -7.45 8.26
CA MET A 77 4.49 -8.51 7.24
C MET A 77 4.01 -9.84 7.85
N PHE A 78 4.57 -10.24 9.00
CA PHE A 78 4.12 -11.43 9.73
C PHE A 78 2.68 -11.27 10.26
N ALA A 79 2.32 -10.10 10.77
CA ALA A 79 0.96 -9.81 11.22
C ALA A 79 -0.04 -9.88 10.06
N ALA A 80 0.30 -9.28 8.92
CA ALA A 80 -0.57 -9.27 7.73
C ALA A 80 -0.72 -10.63 7.06
N LEU A 81 0.27 -11.51 7.15
CA LEU A 81 0.30 -12.90 6.64
C LEU A 81 -0.22 -13.05 5.18
N GLY A 82 -0.22 -11.97 4.37
CA GLY A 82 -0.80 -11.97 3.02
C GLY A 82 -2.34 -12.01 2.98
N ILE A 83 -3.00 -11.82 4.13
CA ILE A 83 -4.46 -11.92 4.27
C ILE A 83 -5.18 -10.95 3.33
N SER A 84 -4.69 -9.71 3.18
CA SER A 84 -5.34 -8.73 2.30
C SER A 84 -5.46 -9.22 0.86
N THR A 85 -4.39 -9.78 0.30
CA THR A 85 -4.38 -10.31 -1.08
C THR A 85 -5.30 -11.53 -1.21
N TYR A 86 -5.25 -12.44 -0.24
CA TYR A 86 -6.12 -13.61 -0.21
C TYR A 86 -7.59 -13.21 -0.07
N ALA A 87 -7.88 -12.30 0.86
CA ALA A 87 -9.24 -11.85 1.14
C ALA A 87 -9.88 -11.16 -0.08
N VAL A 88 -9.14 -10.32 -0.79
CA VAL A 88 -9.66 -9.66 -2.00
C VAL A 88 -9.98 -10.70 -3.07
N ARG A 89 -9.10 -11.69 -3.29
CA ARG A 89 -9.31 -12.72 -4.31
C ARG A 89 -10.51 -13.63 -4.02
N GLU A 90 -10.60 -14.16 -2.82
CA GLU A 90 -11.67 -15.10 -2.46
C GLU A 90 -12.97 -14.37 -2.08
N GLY A 91 -12.87 -13.23 -1.38
CA GLY A 91 -14.02 -12.43 -0.98
C GLY A 91 -14.79 -11.85 -2.17
N ALA A 92 -14.10 -11.53 -3.28
CA ALA A 92 -14.76 -11.06 -4.50
C ALA A 92 -15.75 -12.08 -5.10
N ARG A 93 -15.50 -13.38 -4.90
CA ARG A 93 -16.37 -14.45 -5.40
C ARG A 93 -17.69 -14.58 -4.63
N ILE A 94 -17.70 -14.13 -3.39
CA ILE A 94 -18.84 -14.27 -2.46
C ILE A 94 -19.40 -12.90 -2.02
N ARG A 95 -18.96 -11.83 -2.66
CA ARG A 95 -19.26 -10.44 -2.24
C ARG A 95 -20.75 -10.10 -2.23
N ASP A 96 -21.54 -10.76 -3.08
CA ASP A 96 -22.96 -10.47 -3.23
C ASP A 96 -23.84 -11.24 -2.21
N ASP A 97 -23.30 -12.29 -1.59
CA ASP A 97 -23.94 -13.06 -0.53
C ASP A 97 -23.52 -12.49 0.84
N LYS A 98 -24.42 -11.73 1.48
CA LYS A 98 -24.12 -11.02 2.73
C LYS A 98 -23.76 -11.97 3.89
N GLU A 99 -24.39 -13.13 3.97
CA GLU A 99 -24.14 -14.08 5.07
C GLU A 99 -22.76 -14.72 4.92
N LYS A 100 -22.48 -15.30 3.75
CA LYS A 100 -21.16 -15.89 3.44
C LYS A 100 -20.04 -14.86 3.54
N PHE A 101 -20.26 -13.65 3.04
CA PHE A 101 -19.28 -12.57 3.12
C PHE A 101 -19.01 -12.15 4.56
N SER A 102 -20.05 -12.07 5.42
CA SER A 102 -19.88 -11.74 6.82
C SER A 102 -19.14 -12.85 7.59
N LYS A 103 -19.44 -14.13 7.33
CA LYS A 103 -18.70 -15.27 7.89
C LYS A 103 -17.23 -15.21 7.50
N PHE A 104 -16.95 -15.09 6.21
CA PHE A 104 -15.60 -14.99 5.66
C PHE A 104 -14.83 -13.81 6.25
N SER A 105 -15.47 -12.65 6.35
CA SER A 105 -14.83 -11.45 6.90
C SER A 105 -14.42 -11.62 8.37
N ARG A 106 -15.25 -12.31 9.17
CA ARG A 106 -14.91 -12.64 10.55
C ARG A 106 -13.76 -13.64 10.62
N GLU A 107 -13.76 -14.67 9.76
CA GLU A 107 -12.66 -15.65 9.67
C GLU A 107 -11.34 -14.93 9.38
N MET A 108 -11.32 -14.04 8.40
CA MET A 108 -10.12 -13.27 8.01
C MET A 108 -9.65 -12.33 9.12
N LEU A 109 -10.57 -11.58 9.74
CA LEU A 109 -10.21 -10.67 10.83
C LEU A 109 -9.67 -11.44 12.05
N ASN A 110 -10.27 -12.57 12.41
CA ASN A 110 -9.82 -13.38 13.55
C ASN A 110 -8.42 -13.97 13.31
N ILE A 111 -8.15 -14.49 12.08
CA ILE A 111 -6.81 -14.96 11.72
C ILE A 111 -5.82 -13.79 11.83
N ASN A 112 -6.17 -12.61 11.28
CA ASN A 112 -5.31 -11.44 11.32
C ASN A 112 -5.06 -10.92 12.74
N LEU A 113 -6.05 -10.94 13.61
CA LEU A 113 -5.90 -10.59 15.04
C LEU A 113 -4.97 -11.56 15.76
N CYS A 114 -5.11 -12.86 15.51
CA CYS A 114 -4.23 -13.88 16.08
C CYS A 114 -2.77 -13.70 15.63
N THR A 115 -2.53 -13.51 14.32
CA THR A 115 -1.18 -13.27 13.79
C THR A 115 -0.60 -11.95 14.28
N THR A 116 -1.42 -10.92 14.40
CA THR A 116 -1.03 -9.63 14.99
C THR A 116 -0.62 -9.77 16.44
N PHE A 117 -1.36 -10.53 17.24
CA PHE A 117 -1.01 -10.83 18.62
C PHE A 117 0.34 -11.55 18.72
N ILE A 118 0.57 -12.56 17.88
CA ILE A 118 1.84 -13.28 17.82
C ILE A 118 2.98 -12.32 17.42
N ALA A 119 2.75 -11.46 16.42
CA ALA A 119 3.74 -10.46 15.99
C ALA A 119 4.10 -9.47 17.10
N TYR A 120 3.12 -9.04 17.92
CA TYR A 120 3.38 -8.19 19.08
C TYR A 120 4.11 -8.91 20.20
N CYS A 121 3.81 -10.18 20.47
CA CYS A 121 4.59 -10.98 21.42
C CYS A 121 6.06 -11.08 20.97
N ALA A 122 6.29 -11.36 19.69
CA ALA A 122 7.63 -11.41 19.12
C ALA A 122 8.33 -10.03 19.18
N LEU A 123 7.62 -8.95 18.86
CA LEU A 123 8.14 -7.59 18.97
C LEU A 123 8.50 -7.22 20.43
N ALA A 124 7.67 -7.63 21.40
CA ALA A 124 7.95 -7.38 22.81
C ALA A 124 9.24 -8.08 23.29
N VAL A 125 9.47 -9.33 22.85
CA VAL A 125 10.73 -10.03 23.10
C VAL A 125 11.90 -9.31 22.42
N PHE A 126 11.70 -8.85 21.19
CA PHE A 126 12.74 -8.12 20.44
C PHE A 126 13.09 -6.79 21.10
N LEU A 127 12.12 -6.06 21.66
CA LEU A 127 12.33 -4.81 22.40
C LEU A 127 13.08 -5.00 23.73
N ALA A 128 13.17 -6.22 24.25
CA ALA A 128 13.96 -6.53 25.44
C ALA A 128 15.48 -6.56 25.16
N LEU A 129 15.88 -6.61 23.88
CA LEU A 129 17.30 -6.61 23.51
C LEU A 129 17.95 -5.27 23.84
N PRO A 130 19.11 -5.26 24.57
CA PRO A 130 19.79 -4.01 24.96
C PRO A 130 20.23 -3.14 23.79
N ILE A 131 20.56 -3.75 22.66
CA ILE A 131 21.02 -3.05 21.45
C ILE A 131 19.97 -2.07 20.88
N LEU A 132 18.69 -2.25 21.23
CA LEU A 132 17.57 -1.46 20.74
C LEU A 132 17.11 -0.36 21.74
N GLU A 133 17.82 -0.19 22.85
CA GLU A 133 17.46 0.78 23.91
C GLU A 133 17.11 2.16 23.34
N ASN A 134 17.96 2.67 22.46
CA ASN A 134 17.82 3.99 21.85
C ASN A 134 16.66 4.09 20.85
N TYR A 135 16.12 2.96 20.38
CA TYR A 135 15.07 2.89 19.39
C TYR A 135 13.72 2.46 19.97
N LYS A 136 13.65 2.04 21.25
CA LYS A 136 12.42 1.51 21.87
C LYS A 136 11.21 2.39 21.62
N LYS A 137 11.33 3.71 21.88
CA LYS A 137 10.21 4.65 21.67
C LYS A 137 9.77 4.72 20.20
N LEU A 138 10.71 4.75 19.27
CA LEU A 138 10.42 4.76 17.83
C LEU A 138 9.77 3.47 17.37
N LEU A 139 10.27 2.33 17.85
CA LEU A 139 9.72 1.02 17.53
C LEU A 139 8.27 0.89 18.03
N VAL A 140 7.99 1.35 19.25
CA VAL A 140 6.64 1.37 19.81
C VAL A 140 5.71 2.27 18.99
N ILE A 141 6.15 3.50 18.64
CA ILE A 141 5.35 4.42 17.82
C ILE A 141 5.09 3.79 16.44
N SER A 142 6.13 3.29 15.77
CA SER A 142 6.00 2.69 14.45
C SER A 142 5.16 1.42 14.46
N SER A 143 5.17 0.64 15.56
CA SER A 143 4.39 -0.59 15.69
C SER A 143 2.88 -0.37 15.66
N LEU A 144 2.39 0.83 15.97
CA LEU A 144 0.98 1.18 15.84
C LEU A 144 0.46 0.97 14.40
N SER A 145 1.35 1.04 13.39
CA SER A 145 1.00 0.71 12.01
C SER A 145 0.49 -0.71 11.85
N ILE A 146 0.98 -1.67 12.64
CA ILE A 146 0.55 -3.08 12.64
C ILE A 146 -0.91 -3.18 13.06
N ILE A 147 -1.28 -2.56 14.20
CA ILE A 147 -2.66 -2.52 14.68
C ILE A 147 -3.57 -1.83 13.67
N PHE A 148 -3.15 -0.68 13.15
CA PHE A 148 -3.95 0.09 12.20
C PHE A 148 -4.20 -0.69 10.90
N THR A 149 -3.22 -1.44 10.42
CA THR A 149 -3.38 -2.30 9.23
C THR A 149 -4.37 -3.44 9.52
N THR A 150 -4.28 -4.06 10.68
CA THR A 150 -5.15 -5.17 11.09
C THR A 150 -6.60 -4.73 11.28
N ILE A 151 -6.82 -3.66 12.06
CA ILE A 151 -8.16 -3.12 12.35
C ILE A 151 -8.74 -2.43 11.10
N GLY A 152 -7.89 -1.86 10.27
CA GLY A 152 -8.26 -1.08 9.10
C GLY A 152 -9.07 -1.85 8.07
N THR A 153 -8.93 -3.18 7.98
CA THR A 153 -9.71 -4.08 7.11
C THR A 153 -9.99 -3.51 5.71
N GLU A 154 -9.02 -2.80 5.12
CA GLU A 154 -9.17 -2.07 3.84
C GLU A 154 -9.59 -3.01 2.70
N TRP A 155 -9.24 -4.29 2.78
CA TRP A 155 -9.63 -5.31 1.83
C TRP A 155 -11.15 -5.48 1.69
N ILE A 156 -11.95 -5.20 2.75
CA ILE A 156 -13.44 -5.25 2.68
C ILE A 156 -13.95 -4.23 1.66
N PHE A 157 -13.43 -3.01 1.72
CA PHE A 157 -13.82 -1.93 0.82
C PHE A 157 -13.30 -2.14 -0.61
N THR A 158 -12.12 -2.77 -0.73
CA THR A 158 -11.57 -3.18 -2.04
C THR A 158 -12.45 -4.23 -2.71
N ILE A 159 -12.93 -5.26 -1.95
CA ILE A 159 -13.86 -6.27 -2.45
C ILE A 159 -15.19 -5.66 -2.90
N LYS A 160 -15.69 -4.68 -2.14
CA LYS A 160 -16.94 -3.96 -2.45
C LYS A 160 -16.76 -2.86 -3.50
N GLU A 161 -15.53 -2.68 -4.00
CA GLU A 161 -15.20 -1.64 -4.99
C GLU A 161 -15.53 -0.21 -4.50
N GLU A 162 -15.44 0.05 -3.19
CA GLU A 162 -15.69 1.36 -2.59
C GLU A 162 -14.44 2.26 -2.66
N TYR A 163 -13.81 2.38 -3.84
CA TYR A 163 -12.59 3.15 -4.02
C TYR A 163 -12.75 4.63 -3.71
N ALA A 164 -13.93 5.20 -3.94
CA ALA A 164 -14.21 6.59 -3.58
C ALA A 164 -14.09 6.83 -2.07
N TYR A 165 -14.57 5.89 -1.24
CA TYR A 165 -14.42 5.94 0.21
C TYR A 165 -12.96 5.81 0.63
N ILE A 166 -12.26 4.80 0.09
CA ILE A 166 -10.84 4.56 0.38
C ILE A 166 -10.00 5.80 0.06
N THR A 167 -10.22 6.40 -1.12
CA THR A 167 -9.44 7.54 -1.61
C THR A 167 -9.70 8.81 -0.80
N LYS A 168 -10.97 9.18 -0.59
CA LYS A 168 -11.33 10.38 0.18
C LYS A 168 -10.74 10.35 1.59
N ARG A 169 -10.83 9.19 2.24
CA ARG A 169 -10.30 8.97 3.56
C ARG A 169 -8.76 9.05 3.59
N ALA A 170 -8.07 8.37 2.64
CA ALA A 170 -6.62 8.40 2.56
C ALA A 170 -6.11 9.84 2.38
N ILE A 171 -6.70 10.60 1.48
CA ILE A 171 -6.36 12.01 1.25
C ILE A 171 -6.59 12.84 2.50
N LEU A 172 -7.71 12.65 3.21
CA LEU A 172 -8.01 13.37 4.44
C LEU A 172 -6.90 13.19 5.48
N PHE A 173 -6.50 11.94 5.75
CA PHE A 173 -5.45 11.65 6.73
C PHE A 173 -4.06 12.11 6.27
N GLN A 174 -3.79 12.08 4.97
CA GLN A 174 -2.56 12.66 4.41
C GLN A 174 -2.52 14.18 4.62
N ILE A 175 -3.62 14.89 4.34
CA ILE A 175 -3.70 16.33 4.56
C ILE A 175 -3.55 16.68 6.06
N ILE A 176 -4.25 15.95 6.95
CA ILE A 176 -4.10 16.14 8.39
C ILE A 176 -2.65 15.92 8.80
N SER A 177 -2.01 14.84 8.36
CA SER A 177 -0.61 14.57 8.66
C SER A 177 0.34 15.63 8.10
N LEU A 178 0.04 16.20 6.92
CA LEU A 178 0.82 17.27 6.32
C LEU A 178 0.74 18.56 7.16
N ILE A 179 -0.45 18.96 7.58
CA ILE A 179 -0.65 20.12 8.43
C ILE A 179 0.08 19.93 9.78
N LEU A 180 -0.13 18.79 10.41
CA LEU A 180 0.53 18.46 11.67
C LEU A 180 2.07 18.37 11.53
N LEU A 181 2.59 17.96 10.38
CA LEU A 181 4.02 17.95 10.10
C LEU A 181 4.62 19.36 10.23
N PHE A 182 4.00 20.35 9.59
CA PHE A 182 4.47 21.74 9.67
C PHE A 182 4.30 22.37 11.06
N VAL A 183 3.35 21.90 11.86
CA VAL A 183 3.10 22.40 13.21
C VAL A 183 4.02 21.76 14.24
N LEU A 184 4.23 20.44 14.18
CA LEU A 184 4.89 19.66 15.23
C LEU A 184 6.37 19.38 14.96
N VAL A 185 6.82 19.36 13.70
CA VAL A 185 8.21 19.05 13.35
C VAL A 185 8.95 20.33 13.00
N LYS A 186 9.66 20.88 13.98
CA LYS A 186 10.40 22.15 13.87
C LYS A 186 11.89 22.01 14.21
N ASN A 187 12.26 21.00 14.96
CA ASN A 187 13.61 20.79 15.48
C ASN A 187 14.15 19.40 15.11
N LYS A 188 15.46 19.24 15.17
CA LYS A 188 16.13 17.95 14.88
C LYS A 188 15.67 16.79 15.79
N ASN A 189 15.19 17.09 16.99
CA ASN A 189 14.74 16.10 17.95
C ASN A 189 13.27 15.68 17.75
N ASP A 190 12.54 16.31 16.84
CA ASP A 190 11.12 16.06 16.62
C ASP A 190 10.86 14.82 15.72
N TYR A 191 11.87 13.94 15.55
CA TYR A 191 11.76 12.73 14.75
C TYR A 191 10.72 11.74 15.30
N TYR A 192 10.37 11.79 16.58
CA TYR A 192 9.26 11.02 17.15
C TYR A 192 7.90 11.46 16.60
N TRP A 193 7.70 12.77 16.48
CA TRP A 193 6.49 13.32 15.84
C TRP A 193 6.43 12.93 14.38
N TYR A 194 7.55 13.02 13.67
CA TYR A 194 7.61 12.58 12.28
C TYR A 194 7.24 11.09 12.12
N ALA A 195 7.75 10.21 12.99
CA ALA A 195 7.38 8.80 13.00
C ALA A 195 5.88 8.60 13.27
N ALA A 196 5.32 9.29 14.27
CA ALA A 196 3.89 9.22 14.58
C ALA A 196 3.02 9.70 13.40
N LEU A 197 3.41 10.78 12.74
CA LEU A 197 2.70 11.34 11.59
C LEU A 197 2.73 10.44 10.36
N THR A 198 3.84 9.71 10.12
CA THR A 198 3.89 8.71 9.06
C THR A 198 2.93 7.55 9.33
N VAL A 199 2.81 7.11 10.58
CA VAL A 199 1.85 6.09 11.00
C VAL A 199 0.40 6.59 10.87
N ILE A 200 0.12 7.82 11.29
CA ILE A 200 -1.22 8.43 11.16
C ILE A 200 -1.62 8.60 9.69
N SER A 201 -0.70 9.05 8.85
CA SER A 201 -0.93 9.21 7.41
C SER A 201 -1.34 7.91 6.72
N SER A 202 -0.71 6.80 7.08
CA SER A 202 -0.95 5.49 6.47
C SER A 202 -2.11 4.72 7.11
N GLY A 203 -2.25 4.80 8.42
CA GLY A 203 -3.13 3.94 9.20
C GLY A 203 -4.19 4.63 10.05
N GLY A 204 -4.11 5.95 10.26
CA GLY A 204 -4.99 6.68 11.19
C GLY A 204 -6.49 6.55 10.88
N SER A 205 -6.81 6.23 9.65
CA SER A 205 -8.19 5.98 9.21
C SER A 205 -8.75 4.61 9.62
N ALA A 206 -7.99 3.73 10.27
CA ALA A 206 -8.39 2.36 10.60
C ALA A 206 -9.67 2.29 11.44
N PHE A 207 -9.82 3.20 12.41
CA PHE A 207 -11.03 3.27 13.24
C PHE A 207 -12.28 3.60 12.44
N PHE A 208 -12.17 4.53 11.48
CA PHE A 208 -13.28 4.88 10.57
C PHE A 208 -13.65 3.69 9.69
N ASN A 209 -12.66 2.90 9.27
CA ASN A 209 -12.90 1.68 8.52
C ASN A 209 -13.68 0.66 9.33
N LEU A 210 -13.24 0.39 10.55
CA LEU A 210 -13.91 -0.57 11.41
C LEU A 210 -15.37 -0.14 11.68
N TRP A 211 -15.60 1.16 11.90
CA TRP A 211 -16.95 1.70 12.07
C TRP A 211 -17.80 1.56 10.80
N HIS A 212 -17.26 1.94 9.63
CA HIS A 212 -17.97 1.86 8.36
C HIS A 212 -18.21 0.41 7.93
N SER A 213 -17.29 -0.52 8.22
CA SER A 213 -17.41 -1.94 7.90
C SER A 213 -18.65 -2.61 8.54
N ARG A 214 -19.16 -2.07 9.66
CA ARG A 214 -20.40 -2.55 10.32
C ARG A 214 -21.64 -2.42 9.44
N LYS A 215 -21.61 -1.56 8.43
CA LYS A 215 -22.72 -1.43 7.45
C LYS A 215 -22.67 -2.55 6.39
N ILE A 216 -21.49 -3.12 6.17
CA ILE A 216 -21.22 -4.09 5.11
C ILE A 216 -21.23 -5.51 5.67
N VAL A 217 -20.60 -5.69 6.83
CA VAL A 217 -20.36 -6.98 7.49
C VAL A 217 -21.14 -7.05 8.79
N ASP A 218 -21.89 -8.13 8.99
CA ASP A 218 -22.49 -8.43 10.28
C ASP A 218 -21.46 -9.12 11.20
N TRP A 219 -20.82 -8.31 12.05
CA TRP A 219 -19.82 -8.78 12.99
C TRP A 219 -20.40 -9.60 14.16
N LYS A 220 -21.71 -9.51 14.39
CA LYS A 220 -22.39 -10.15 15.53
C LYS A 220 -23.03 -11.50 15.21
N GLN A 221 -23.13 -11.88 13.95
CA GLN A 221 -23.76 -13.13 13.54
C GLN A 221 -23.02 -14.34 14.12
N LYS A 222 -23.66 -15.07 15.01
CA LYS A 222 -23.08 -16.23 15.74
C LYS A 222 -23.47 -17.60 15.16
N LYS A 223 -24.36 -17.66 14.16
CA LYS A 223 -25.06 -18.89 13.76
C LYS A 223 -24.21 -19.95 13.08
N GLU A 224 -23.00 -19.64 12.60
CA GLU A 224 -22.20 -20.60 11.85
C GLU A 224 -20.85 -20.90 12.50
N ARG A 225 -20.43 -22.15 12.42
CA ARG A 225 -19.09 -22.57 12.84
C ARG A 225 -18.05 -21.99 11.88
N LEU A 226 -17.05 -21.27 12.43
CA LEU A 226 -15.96 -20.69 11.66
C LEU A 226 -14.95 -21.77 11.26
N GLU A 227 -14.47 -21.73 10.02
CA GLU A 227 -13.62 -22.76 9.42
C GLU A 227 -12.27 -22.18 9.03
N TYR A 228 -11.38 -21.99 9.97
CA TYR A 228 -10.09 -21.34 9.73
C TYR A 228 -9.12 -22.18 8.87
N ARG A 229 -9.14 -23.52 9.03
CA ARG A 229 -8.15 -24.42 8.39
C ARG A 229 -8.14 -24.35 6.87
N LYS A 230 -9.29 -24.15 6.25
CA LYS A 230 -9.40 -24.05 4.77
C LYS A 230 -8.66 -22.83 4.20
N HIS A 231 -8.47 -21.78 5.00
CA HIS A 231 -7.83 -20.54 4.59
C HIS A 231 -6.32 -20.55 4.81
N LEU A 232 -5.81 -21.34 5.76
CA LEU A 232 -4.41 -21.28 6.18
C LEU A 232 -3.45 -21.65 5.04
N LYS A 233 -3.69 -22.74 4.32
CA LYS A 233 -2.80 -23.18 3.22
C LYS A 233 -2.67 -22.14 2.11
N PRO A 234 -3.75 -21.58 1.53
CA PRO A 234 -3.64 -20.51 0.52
C PRO A 234 -2.99 -19.23 1.06
N ILE A 235 -3.30 -18.86 2.31
CA ILE A 235 -2.71 -17.68 2.96
C ILE A 235 -1.20 -17.84 3.09
N LEU A 236 -0.71 -19.01 3.56
CA LEU A 236 0.72 -19.28 3.71
C LEU A 236 1.47 -19.29 2.35
N MET A 237 0.83 -19.74 1.28
CA MET A 237 1.43 -19.68 -0.07
C MET A 237 1.61 -18.21 -0.52
N ILE A 238 0.61 -17.36 -0.30
CA ILE A 238 0.69 -15.92 -0.60
C ILE A 238 1.72 -15.24 0.32
N PHE A 239 1.77 -15.64 1.59
CA PHE A 239 2.74 -15.13 2.54
C PHE A 239 4.18 -15.36 2.09
N GLY A 240 4.50 -16.55 1.55
CA GLY A 240 5.85 -16.85 1.04
C GLY A 240 6.33 -15.83 -0.01
N THR A 241 5.46 -15.43 -0.94
CA THR A 241 5.79 -14.39 -1.93
C THR A 241 5.92 -13.00 -1.30
N SER A 242 5.09 -12.70 -0.30
CA SER A 242 5.14 -11.42 0.43
C SER A 242 6.43 -11.30 1.24
N VAL A 243 6.91 -12.39 1.85
CA VAL A 243 8.20 -12.43 2.58
C VAL A 243 9.35 -12.07 1.65
N ALA A 244 9.46 -12.73 0.50
CA ALA A 244 10.53 -12.47 -0.45
C ALA A 244 10.53 -11.01 -0.91
N SER A 245 9.36 -10.46 -1.25
CA SER A 245 9.22 -9.07 -1.66
C SER A 245 9.57 -8.08 -0.55
N SER A 246 9.14 -8.35 0.69
CA SER A 246 9.42 -7.46 1.83
C SER A 246 10.89 -7.45 2.20
N ILE A 247 11.54 -8.62 2.21
CA ILE A 247 12.98 -8.72 2.44
C ILE A 247 13.73 -7.91 1.37
N TYR A 248 13.40 -8.12 0.10
CA TYR A 248 14.02 -7.38 -1.01
C TYR A 248 13.88 -5.86 -0.86
N MET A 249 12.74 -5.35 -0.40
CA MET A 249 12.45 -3.92 -0.31
C MET A 249 13.01 -3.22 0.93
N THR A 250 13.31 -3.97 2.00
CA THR A 250 13.62 -3.33 3.31
C THR A 250 14.95 -3.75 3.93
N MET A 251 15.57 -4.82 3.41
CA MET A 251 16.78 -5.42 4.01
C MET A 251 17.96 -4.45 4.01
N ASP A 252 18.17 -3.73 2.93
CA ASP A 252 19.26 -2.73 2.79
C ASP A 252 19.15 -1.64 3.85
N THR A 253 17.95 -1.09 4.08
CA THR A 253 17.73 -0.07 5.11
C THR A 253 18.01 -0.61 6.51
N THR A 254 17.59 -1.86 6.76
CA THR A 254 17.82 -2.52 8.06
C THR A 254 19.31 -2.83 8.28
N MET A 255 19.98 -3.35 7.26
CA MET A 255 21.43 -3.65 7.33
C MET A 255 22.26 -2.38 7.50
N LEU A 256 21.93 -1.31 6.75
CA LEU A 256 22.63 -0.03 6.91
C LEU A 256 22.44 0.54 8.31
N GLY A 257 21.23 0.48 8.87
CA GLY A 257 20.96 0.94 10.23
C GLY A 257 21.75 0.15 11.28
N ALA A 258 21.82 -1.16 11.13
CA ALA A 258 22.54 -2.04 12.04
C ALA A 258 24.06 -1.89 11.96
N PHE A 259 24.65 -1.74 10.75
CA PHE A 259 26.10 -1.79 10.55
C PHE A 259 26.76 -0.41 10.40
N ARG A 260 26.03 0.59 9.86
CA ARG A 260 26.58 1.92 9.55
C ARG A 260 25.89 3.06 10.31
N GLY A 261 24.82 2.74 11.05
CA GLY A 261 24.09 3.67 11.90
C GLY A 261 23.13 4.62 11.16
N ASP A 262 22.54 5.51 11.95
CA ASP A 262 21.42 6.35 11.54
C ASP A 262 21.72 7.27 10.36
N LYS A 263 22.89 7.93 10.36
CA LYS A 263 23.22 8.91 9.31
C LYS A 263 23.30 8.25 7.93
N ALA A 264 23.97 7.09 7.84
CA ALA A 264 24.08 6.36 6.59
C ALA A 264 22.71 5.90 6.09
N THR A 265 21.88 5.41 7.00
CA THR A 265 20.51 5.01 6.70
C THR A 265 19.66 6.18 6.17
N GLY A 266 19.79 7.36 6.78
CA GLY A 266 19.05 8.54 6.33
C GLY A 266 19.48 8.99 4.94
N VAL A 267 20.78 9.03 4.69
CA VAL A 267 21.34 9.38 3.37
C VAL A 267 20.87 8.39 2.29
N TYR A 268 20.91 7.09 2.58
CA TYR A 268 20.42 6.06 1.68
C TYR A 268 18.90 6.16 1.44
N THR A 269 18.13 6.46 2.49
CA THR A 269 16.67 6.64 2.38
C THR A 269 16.32 7.75 1.40
N ALA A 270 17.08 8.84 1.33
CA ALA A 270 16.83 9.91 0.36
C ALA A 270 16.99 9.40 -1.08
N ALA A 271 18.05 8.63 -1.34
CA ALA A 271 18.28 8.02 -2.65
C ALA A 271 17.14 7.04 -3.04
N VAL A 272 16.76 6.16 -2.11
CA VAL A 272 15.66 5.20 -2.32
C VAL A 272 14.33 5.92 -2.59
N LYS A 273 14.02 7.01 -1.87
CA LYS A 273 12.77 7.78 -2.08
C LYS A 273 12.68 8.35 -3.48
N ILE A 274 13.75 8.96 -3.98
CA ILE A 274 13.80 9.51 -5.34
C ILE A 274 13.62 8.38 -6.37
N ASN A 275 14.38 7.29 -6.22
CA ASN A 275 14.29 6.14 -7.11
C ASN A 275 12.87 5.53 -7.11
N THR A 276 12.26 5.35 -5.93
CA THR A 276 10.90 4.81 -5.81
C THR A 276 9.86 5.65 -6.54
N ILE A 277 9.97 6.98 -6.49
CA ILE A 277 9.05 7.88 -7.21
C ILE A 277 9.13 7.64 -8.71
N VAL A 278 10.35 7.63 -9.26
CA VAL A 278 10.57 7.40 -10.70
C VAL A 278 10.12 6.01 -11.13
N SER A 279 10.51 4.98 -10.38
CA SER A 279 10.12 3.59 -10.65
C SER A 279 8.60 3.36 -10.58
N THR A 280 7.91 4.04 -9.65
CA THR A 280 6.45 3.95 -9.55
C THR A 280 5.77 4.60 -10.77
N LEU A 281 6.27 5.72 -11.25
CA LEU A 281 5.74 6.36 -12.47
C LEU A 281 5.87 5.43 -13.68
N ILE A 282 7.02 4.78 -13.85
CA ILE A 282 7.24 3.79 -14.90
C ILE A 282 6.33 2.58 -14.72
N GLY A 283 6.19 2.08 -13.49
CA GLY A 283 5.35 0.93 -13.14
C GLY A 283 3.85 1.13 -13.42
N THR A 284 3.35 2.38 -13.45
CA THR A 284 1.94 2.66 -13.81
C THR A 284 1.59 2.22 -15.22
N ILE A 285 2.57 2.23 -16.13
CA ILE A 285 2.39 1.76 -17.51
C ILE A 285 2.04 0.27 -17.53
N SER A 286 2.77 -0.54 -16.77
CA SER A 286 2.52 -1.98 -16.66
C SER A 286 1.11 -2.29 -16.13
N ALA A 287 0.63 -1.50 -15.17
CA ALA A 287 -0.70 -1.65 -14.60
C ALA A 287 -1.82 -1.38 -15.62
N THR A 288 -1.61 -0.49 -16.60
CA THR A 288 -2.60 -0.18 -17.64
C THR A 288 -2.71 -1.25 -18.72
N ILE A 289 -1.65 -2.03 -18.92
CA ILE A 289 -1.57 -3.07 -19.95
C ILE A 289 -2.19 -4.40 -19.46
N LEU A 290 -2.13 -4.66 -18.15
CA LEU A 290 -2.55 -5.92 -17.54
C LEU A 290 -3.98 -6.39 -17.94
N PRO A 291 -5.02 -5.53 -18.00
CA PRO A 291 -6.35 -5.97 -18.43
C PRO A 291 -6.39 -6.47 -19.88
N ARG A 292 -5.64 -5.82 -20.79
CA ARG A 292 -5.57 -6.24 -22.19
C ARG A 292 -4.82 -7.56 -22.35
N VAL A 293 -3.74 -7.75 -21.59
CA VAL A 293 -3.00 -9.02 -21.53
C VAL A 293 -3.95 -10.16 -21.10
N SER A 294 -4.70 -9.94 -20.03
CA SER A 294 -5.66 -10.93 -19.51
C SER A 294 -6.75 -11.24 -20.54
N TYR A 295 -7.25 -10.23 -21.26
CA TYR A 295 -8.25 -10.41 -22.32
C TYR A 295 -7.72 -11.24 -23.50
N TYR A 296 -6.52 -10.93 -24.01
CA TYR A 296 -5.94 -11.66 -25.14
C TYR A 296 -5.59 -13.11 -24.78
N LEU A 297 -5.05 -13.34 -23.58
CA LEU A 297 -4.80 -14.70 -23.10
C LEU A 297 -6.07 -15.51 -22.90
N GLY A 298 -7.12 -14.89 -22.32
CA GLY A 298 -8.40 -15.55 -22.07
C GLY A 298 -9.16 -15.94 -23.36
N ASN A 299 -8.91 -15.23 -24.47
CA ASN A 299 -9.53 -15.48 -25.77
C ASN A 299 -8.60 -16.22 -26.75
N ASN A 300 -7.45 -16.76 -26.29
CA ASN A 300 -6.44 -17.43 -27.11
C ASN A 300 -5.90 -16.59 -28.30
N LEU A 301 -5.90 -15.27 -28.18
CA LEU A 301 -5.42 -14.31 -29.19
C LEU A 301 -3.89 -14.15 -29.04
N LYS A 302 -3.13 -15.18 -29.43
CA LYS A 302 -1.67 -15.24 -29.25
C LYS A 302 -0.93 -14.13 -29.98
N LYS A 303 -1.29 -13.84 -31.23
CA LYS A 303 -0.63 -12.82 -32.05
C LYS A 303 -0.79 -11.41 -31.45
N GLU A 304 -2.00 -11.08 -31.02
CA GLU A 304 -2.34 -9.81 -30.39
C GLU A 304 -1.65 -9.67 -29.01
N TYR A 305 -1.55 -10.76 -28.25
CA TYR A 305 -0.78 -10.83 -27.02
C TYR A 305 0.71 -10.56 -27.24
N GLU A 306 1.34 -11.28 -28.19
CA GLU A 306 2.77 -11.10 -28.51
C GLU A 306 3.08 -9.68 -29.00
N LYS A 307 2.21 -9.13 -29.87
CA LYS A 307 2.31 -7.76 -30.34
C LYS A 307 2.21 -6.75 -29.18
N LEU A 308 1.20 -6.90 -28.32
CA LEU A 308 0.99 -6.03 -27.15
C LEU A 308 2.19 -6.10 -26.19
N MET A 309 2.72 -7.31 -25.95
CA MET A 309 3.89 -7.48 -25.08
C MET A 309 5.13 -6.79 -25.66
N LYS A 310 5.38 -6.95 -26.95
CA LYS A 310 6.51 -6.28 -27.62
C LYS A 310 6.38 -4.76 -27.53
N GLU A 311 5.23 -4.20 -27.94
CA GLU A 311 4.96 -2.76 -27.86
C GLU A 311 5.10 -2.23 -26.43
N SER A 312 4.66 -3.01 -25.44
CA SER A 312 4.75 -2.64 -24.03
C SER A 312 6.20 -2.58 -23.54
N VAL A 313 7.00 -3.56 -23.92
CA VAL A 313 8.44 -3.61 -23.59
C VAL A 313 9.18 -2.47 -24.26
N ASP A 314 8.89 -2.20 -25.55
CA ASP A 314 9.51 -1.10 -26.30
C ASP A 314 9.20 0.27 -25.64
N ILE A 315 7.95 0.50 -25.24
CA ILE A 315 7.54 1.72 -24.51
C ILE A 315 8.23 1.82 -23.14
N LEU A 316 8.30 0.71 -22.40
CA LEU A 316 9.00 0.68 -21.10
C LEU A 316 10.46 1.06 -21.24
N PHE A 317 11.19 0.48 -22.20
CA PHE A 317 12.59 0.82 -22.44
C PHE A 317 12.77 2.26 -22.94
N MET A 318 11.88 2.73 -23.82
CA MET A 318 11.92 4.10 -24.33
C MET A 318 11.79 5.15 -23.21
N ILE A 319 11.10 4.83 -22.11
CA ILE A 319 10.95 5.74 -20.97
C ILE A 319 11.99 5.44 -19.88
N ALA A 320 12.25 4.17 -19.58
CA ALA A 320 13.13 3.78 -18.48
C ALA A 320 14.59 4.16 -18.74
N ILE A 321 15.09 3.95 -19.96
CA ILE A 321 16.50 4.26 -20.29
C ILE A 321 16.80 5.76 -20.16
N PRO A 322 16.04 6.70 -20.77
CA PRO A 322 16.28 8.12 -20.57
C PRO A 322 16.08 8.56 -19.10
N ALA A 323 15.11 7.96 -18.39
CA ALA A 323 14.89 8.25 -16.97
C ALA A 323 16.09 7.81 -16.12
N ALA A 324 16.64 6.62 -16.35
CA ALA A 324 17.82 6.11 -15.67
C ALA A 324 19.05 7.00 -15.94
N ILE A 325 19.33 7.31 -17.19
CA ILE A 325 20.43 8.21 -17.59
C ILE A 325 20.23 9.60 -16.95
N GLY A 326 19.02 10.15 -17.03
CA GLY A 326 18.67 11.43 -16.41
C GLY A 326 18.93 11.42 -14.91
N MET A 327 18.49 10.37 -14.20
CA MET A 327 18.73 10.23 -12.76
C MET A 327 20.23 10.10 -12.44
N ILE A 328 21.00 9.33 -13.22
CA ILE A 328 22.44 9.20 -13.01
C ILE A 328 23.14 10.56 -13.18
N CYS A 329 22.83 11.30 -14.24
CA CYS A 329 23.43 12.60 -14.54
C CYS A 329 23.03 13.70 -13.54
N THR A 330 21.78 13.67 -13.05
CA THR A 330 21.22 14.74 -12.22
C THR A 330 21.11 14.38 -10.73
N SER A 331 21.56 13.20 -10.30
CA SER A 331 21.40 12.69 -8.94
C SER A 331 21.90 13.65 -7.86
N ASP A 332 23.01 14.35 -8.07
CA ASP A 332 23.56 15.31 -7.11
C ASP A 332 22.59 16.50 -6.91
N ILE A 333 22.05 17.01 -8.01
CA ILE A 333 21.09 18.13 -8.03
C ILE A 333 19.76 17.65 -7.42
N LEU A 334 19.27 16.47 -7.80
CA LEU A 334 18.03 15.92 -7.28
C LEU A 334 18.08 15.72 -5.77
N ILE A 335 19.16 15.14 -5.23
CA ILE A 335 19.32 14.97 -3.80
C ILE A 335 19.44 16.32 -3.10
N LEU A 336 20.18 17.28 -3.67
CA LEU A 336 20.32 18.60 -3.08
C LEU A 336 18.95 19.32 -2.98
N ILE A 337 18.17 19.29 -4.04
CA ILE A 337 16.84 19.93 -4.07
C ILE A 337 15.86 19.19 -3.16
N PHE A 338 15.85 17.85 -3.21
CA PHE A 338 14.87 17.03 -2.51
C PHE A 338 15.17 16.89 -1.02
N SER A 339 16.44 16.75 -0.62
CA SER A 339 16.82 16.41 0.76
C SER A 339 17.73 17.41 1.43
N GLY A 340 18.50 18.20 0.66
CA GLY A 340 19.45 19.19 1.17
C GLY A 340 20.91 18.71 1.18
N LYS A 341 21.82 19.62 1.55
CA LYS A 341 23.27 19.41 1.46
C LYS A 341 23.81 18.22 2.28
N GLU A 342 23.20 17.95 3.44
CA GLU A 342 23.62 16.86 4.33
C GLU A 342 23.49 15.47 3.68
N PHE A 343 22.64 15.34 2.67
CA PHE A 343 22.33 14.09 1.97
C PHE A 343 23.13 13.88 0.66
N LEU A 344 24.00 14.81 0.29
CA LEU A 344 24.72 14.76 -1.00
C LEU A 344 25.56 13.48 -1.19
N THR A 345 26.10 12.92 -0.13
CA THR A 345 26.83 11.63 -0.20
C THR A 345 25.94 10.47 -0.67
N GLY A 346 24.62 10.63 -0.62
CA GLY A 346 23.64 9.68 -1.13
C GLY A 346 23.49 9.67 -2.65
N SER A 347 24.07 10.63 -3.35
CA SER A 347 24.02 10.69 -4.83
C SER A 347 24.66 9.47 -5.49
N THR A 348 25.74 8.95 -4.92
CA THR A 348 26.36 7.71 -5.37
C THR A 348 25.39 6.52 -5.25
N ALA A 349 24.68 6.41 -4.14
CA ALA A 349 23.64 5.39 -3.97
C ALA A 349 22.49 5.58 -4.97
N ALA A 350 22.06 6.83 -5.22
CA ALA A 350 21.03 7.13 -6.22
C ALA A 350 21.48 6.74 -7.64
N LYS A 351 22.72 6.99 -8.00
CA LYS A 351 23.32 6.58 -9.30
C LYS A 351 23.27 5.05 -9.46
N ILE A 352 23.68 4.31 -8.42
CA ILE A 352 23.69 2.83 -8.44
C ILE A 352 22.27 2.27 -8.51
N LEU A 353 21.32 2.82 -7.74
CA LEU A 353 19.93 2.37 -7.74
C LEU A 353 19.19 2.68 -9.05
N SER A 354 19.70 3.60 -9.86
CA SER A 354 19.11 4.01 -11.13
C SER A 354 19.65 3.23 -12.33
N ALA A 355 20.79 2.53 -12.17
CA ALA A 355 21.42 1.71 -13.20
C ALA A 355 20.78 0.31 -13.29
#